data_3e7cbb18b57a07aa41643295f242c9d3
#
_entry.id   3e7cbb18b57a07aa41643295f242c9d3
#
_cell.length_a   1.000
_cell.length_b   1.000
_cell.length_c   1.000
_cell.angle_alpha   90.00
_cell.angle_beta   90.00
_cell.angle_gamma   90.00
#
_symmetry.space_group_name_H-M   'P 1'
#
loop_
_entity.id
_entity.type
_entity.pdbx_description
1 polymer ?
#
loop_
_entity_poly.entity_id
_entity_poly.type
_entity_poly.pdbx_seq_one_letter_code
_entity_poly.pdbx_strand_id
1 'polypeptide(L)'
;MRLVHFRNYTDERVSFDDGIQLICGSNAQGKTNLLEALYFCSTVRSHRTAQDRDLIQNEESSFLIDLSLYRRGRSEQLRVCVNERGKNLFLHGNPVRRVSDFIGEVNAVLFCPDDMNLFTSSPRIRRRFIDIELSKLSRRYTQTLGLFQKLLKERNALLKQNALDEVYLRVLSEQMADCEIIIMKQRQTFLQELFALCRPFYRSLAQDDTEIGFTYHTCLDSDHLDDREMLLQKYEKGRQRDLLSGQTNIGVHKDDVTFTVDGQNVNSFASQGQKR
;
A
#
# COMPACT_ATOMS: atom_id res chain seq x y z
N MET A 1 15.05 9.99 16.50
CA MET A 1 15.27 8.86 15.57
C MET A 1 16.76 8.61 15.42
N ARG A 2 17.21 7.35 15.40
CA ARG A 2 18.59 6.95 15.08
C ARG A 2 18.59 6.12 13.81
N LEU A 3 19.51 6.42 12.91
CA LEU A 3 19.73 5.71 11.64
C LEU A 3 21.15 5.14 11.66
N VAL A 4 21.30 3.84 11.40
CA VAL A 4 22.60 3.18 11.30
C VAL A 4 22.67 2.44 9.96
N HIS A 5 23.68 2.74 9.18
CA HIS A 5 23.95 2.18 7.84
C HIS A 5 22.76 2.25 6.89
N PHE A 6 21.94 3.31 7.02
CA PHE A 6 20.74 3.53 6.20
C PHE A 6 21.06 4.54 5.09
N ARG A 7 21.06 4.10 3.84
CA ARG A 7 21.40 4.93 2.68
C ARG A 7 22.80 5.55 2.85
N ASN A 8 22.87 6.88 3.01
CA ASN A 8 24.12 7.61 3.24
C ASN A 8 24.40 7.91 4.73
N TYR A 9 23.53 7.44 5.64
CA TYR A 9 23.71 7.63 7.08
C TYR A 9 24.49 6.48 7.69
N THR A 10 25.65 6.77 8.30
CA THR A 10 26.48 5.75 8.97
C THR A 10 25.99 5.46 10.38
N ASP A 11 25.90 6.48 11.23
CA ASP A 11 25.25 6.42 12.56
C ASP A 11 24.87 7.85 12.97
N GLU A 12 23.62 8.21 12.69
CA GLU A 12 23.13 9.55 12.92
C GLU A 12 21.91 9.55 13.84
N ARG A 13 21.83 10.58 14.68
CA ARG A 13 20.69 10.83 15.56
C ARG A 13 20.04 12.14 15.18
N VAL A 14 18.74 12.10 14.94
CA VAL A 14 17.94 13.26 14.58
C VAL A 14 16.78 13.37 15.57
N SER A 15 16.62 14.54 16.15
CA SER A 15 15.46 14.91 16.98
C SER A 15 14.52 15.79 16.19
N PHE A 16 13.23 15.63 16.41
CA PHE A 16 12.18 16.46 15.85
C PHE A 16 11.39 17.07 16.99
N ASP A 17 11.12 18.35 16.89
CA ASP A 17 10.23 19.07 17.78
C ASP A 17 8.80 19.05 17.24
N ASP A 18 7.84 19.55 18.00
CA ASP A 18 6.48 19.72 17.54
C ASP A 18 6.39 20.83 16.46
N GLY A 19 5.46 20.68 15.55
CA GLY A 19 5.17 21.66 14.50
C GLY A 19 5.95 21.44 13.21
N ILE A 20 6.24 22.52 12.50
CA ILE A 20 6.86 22.47 11.15
C ILE A 20 8.36 22.33 11.27
N GLN A 21 8.91 21.31 10.60
CA GLN A 21 10.36 21.07 10.52
C GLN A 21 10.84 21.36 9.09
N LEU A 22 11.80 22.27 8.94
CA LEU A 22 12.42 22.57 7.64
C LEU A 22 13.79 21.89 7.53
N ILE A 23 13.92 20.96 6.59
CA ILE A 23 15.17 20.23 6.34
C ILE A 23 15.86 20.86 5.13
N CYS A 24 16.94 21.61 5.37
CA CYS A 24 17.72 22.31 4.36
C CYS A 24 19.11 21.70 4.17
N GLY A 25 19.73 21.95 3.03
CA GLY A 25 21.10 21.53 2.70
C GLY A 25 21.30 21.29 1.21
N SER A 26 22.54 21.06 0.80
CA SER A 26 22.90 20.78 -0.59
C SER A 26 22.28 19.47 -1.11
N ASN A 27 22.25 19.28 -2.43
CA ASN A 27 21.77 18.04 -3.02
C ASN A 27 22.66 16.86 -2.62
N ALA A 28 22.07 15.66 -2.60
CA ALA A 28 22.71 14.41 -2.22
C ALA A 28 23.12 14.28 -0.73
N GLN A 29 22.83 15.25 0.14
CA GLN A 29 23.17 15.19 1.58
C GLN A 29 22.25 14.29 2.42
N GLY A 30 21.27 13.62 1.81
CA GLY A 30 20.41 12.67 2.54
C GLY A 30 19.05 13.21 3.00
N LYS A 31 18.68 14.47 2.70
CA LYS A 31 17.38 15.04 3.12
C LYS A 31 16.19 14.13 2.83
N THR A 32 16.10 13.62 1.60
CA THR A 32 15.05 12.69 1.19
C THR A 32 15.19 11.32 1.86
N ASN A 33 16.41 10.88 2.17
CA ASN A 33 16.64 9.62 2.86
C ASN A 33 16.13 9.66 4.31
N LEU A 34 16.17 10.83 4.95
CA LEU A 34 15.58 11.03 6.26
C LEU A 34 14.05 10.87 6.24
N LEU A 35 13.38 11.50 5.25
CA LEU A 35 11.95 11.33 5.03
C LEU A 35 11.58 9.88 4.67
N GLU A 36 12.44 9.22 3.86
CA GLU A 36 12.28 7.81 3.51
C GLU A 36 12.33 6.90 4.75
N ALA A 37 13.23 7.18 5.70
CA ALA A 37 13.33 6.44 6.95
C ALA A 37 12.08 6.60 7.83
N LEU A 38 11.54 7.83 7.96
CA LEU A 38 10.28 8.08 8.68
C LEU A 38 9.11 7.35 8.04
N TYR A 39 8.99 7.43 6.71
CA TYR A 39 7.95 6.74 5.97
C TYR A 39 8.09 5.21 6.08
N PHE A 40 9.33 4.70 6.10
CA PHE A 40 9.61 3.28 6.29
C PHE A 40 9.13 2.77 7.66
N CYS A 41 9.24 3.57 8.72
CA CYS A 41 8.68 3.23 10.04
C CYS A 41 7.15 3.07 10.01
N SER A 42 6.45 3.80 9.15
CA SER A 42 4.99 3.72 9.02
C SER A 42 4.51 2.54 8.17
N THR A 43 5.24 2.21 7.10
CA THR A 43 4.76 1.28 6.06
C THR A 43 5.59 0.01 5.94
N VAL A 44 6.76 -0.02 6.58
CA VAL A 44 7.80 -1.07 6.45
C VAL A 44 8.20 -1.27 4.97
N ARG A 45 8.09 -0.21 4.18
CA ARG A 45 8.44 -0.19 2.75
C ARG A 45 9.00 1.17 2.35
N SER A 46 9.94 1.17 1.42
CA SER A 46 10.37 2.40 0.77
C SER A 46 9.33 2.86 -0.25
N HIS A 47 9.19 4.18 -0.41
CA HIS A 47 8.42 4.79 -1.51
C HIS A 47 9.23 4.84 -2.82
N ARG A 48 10.56 4.69 -2.76
CA ARG A 48 11.48 4.83 -3.90
C ARG A 48 11.92 3.51 -4.51
N THR A 49 12.07 2.46 -3.69
CA THR A 49 12.54 1.15 -4.16
C THR A 49 11.65 0.01 -3.65
N ALA A 50 11.58 -1.05 -4.43
CA ALA A 50 10.93 -2.29 -4.03
C ALA A 50 11.88 -3.24 -3.27
N GLN A 51 13.19 -3.00 -3.36
CA GLN A 51 14.23 -3.86 -2.78
C GLN A 51 14.78 -3.21 -1.52
N ASP A 52 14.60 -3.86 -0.37
CA ASP A 52 15.09 -3.33 0.91
C ASP A 52 16.62 -3.25 0.97
N ARG A 53 17.32 -4.07 0.18
CA ARG A 53 18.80 -4.03 0.07
C ARG A 53 19.32 -2.70 -0.43
N ASP A 54 18.56 -2.00 -1.28
CA ASP A 54 18.94 -0.68 -1.78
C ASP A 54 18.98 0.39 -0.68
N LEU A 55 18.43 0.10 0.50
CA LEU A 55 18.41 0.98 1.66
C LEU A 55 19.66 0.81 2.53
N ILE A 56 20.38 -0.29 2.38
CA ILE A 56 21.60 -0.57 3.13
C ILE A 56 22.72 0.29 2.55
N GLN A 57 23.52 0.90 3.43
CA GLN A 57 24.72 1.66 3.03
C GLN A 57 25.68 0.73 2.30
N ASN A 58 26.40 1.26 1.31
CA ASN A 58 27.40 0.49 0.57
C ASN A 58 28.43 -0.14 1.52
N GLU A 59 28.86 -1.36 1.21
CA GLU A 59 29.80 -2.18 1.99
C GLU A 59 29.25 -2.71 3.31
N GLU A 60 28.00 -2.39 3.67
CA GLU A 60 27.35 -2.88 4.87
C GLU A 60 26.37 -4.03 4.58
N SER A 61 26.12 -4.85 5.61
CA SER A 61 25.24 -6.04 5.49
C SER A 61 23.82 -5.82 6.02
N SER A 62 23.60 -4.70 6.71
CA SER A 62 22.33 -4.40 7.36
C SER A 62 22.16 -2.90 7.63
N PHE A 63 20.92 -2.48 7.86
CA PHE A 63 20.64 -1.17 8.43
C PHE A 63 19.71 -1.28 9.64
N LEU A 64 19.73 -0.23 10.46
CA LEU A 64 18.86 -0.06 11.61
C LEU A 64 18.17 1.31 11.56
N ILE A 65 16.87 1.33 11.79
CA ILE A 65 16.10 2.51 12.13
C ILE A 65 15.54 2.31 13.54
N ASP A 66 15.89 3.19 14.48
CA ASP A 66 15.34 3.20 15.84
C ASP A 66 14.60 4.52 16.05
N LEU A 67 13.27 4.43 16.20
CA LEU A 67 12.38 5.58 16.36
C LEU A 67 11.81 5.57 17.77
N SER A 68 12.12 6.61 18.53
CA SER A 68 11.45 6.89 19.80
C SER A 68 10.46 8.04 19.59
N LEU A 69 9.26 7.87 20.06
CA LEU A 69 8.21 8.88 19.99
C LEU A 69 7.44 8.95 21.32
N TYR A 70 6.81 10.09 21.53
CA TYR A 70 5.97 10.32 22.69
C TYR A 70 4.52 10.48 22.24
N ARG A 71 3.65 9.58 22.69
CA ARG A 71 2.24 9.57 22.31
C ARG A 71 1.35 9.31 23.53
N ARG A 72 0.34 10.15 23.73
CA ARG A 72 -0.64 10.02 24.84
C ARG A 72 0.01 9.83 26.21
N GLY A 73 1.08 10.60 26.50
CA GLY A 73 1.77 10.54 27.79
C GLY A 73 2.71 9.33 27.97
N ARG A 74 3.01 8.58 26.91
CA ARG A 74 3.91 7.41 26.97
C ARG A 74 5.00 7.50 25.93
N SER A 75 6.19 7.06 26.32
CA SER A 75 7.29 6.86 25.39
C SER A 75 7.10 5.52 24.68
N GLU A 76 7.12 5.55 23.36
CA GLU A 76 7.02 4.36 22.51
C GLU A 76 8.31 4.22 21.70
N GLN A 77 8.74 2.99 21.48
CA GLN A 77 9.94 2.70 20.72
C GLN A 77 9.61 1.68 19.62
N LEU A 78 9.92 2.06 18.40
CA LEU A 78 9.84 1.20 17.24
C LEU A 78 11.24 1.01 16.67
N ARG A 79 11.58 -0.23 16.34
CA ARG A 79 12.85 -0.55 15.72
C ARG A 79 12.64 -1.42 14.50
N VAL A 80 13.32 -1.07 13.42
CA VAL A 80 13.39 -1.83 12.18
C VAL A 80 14.86 -2.15 11.90
N CYS A 81 15.16 -3.44 11.78
CA CYS A 81 16.46 -3.91 11.33
C CYS A 81 16.26 -4.74 10.06
N VAL A 82 17.00 -4.42 9.02
CA VAL A 82 16.97 -5.16 7.75
C VAL A 82 18.36 -5.67 7.44
N ASN A 83 18.45 -6.94 7.08
CA ASN A 83 19.68 -7.61 6.65
C ASN A 83 19.39 -8.56 5.49
N GLU A 84 20.36 -9.35 5.07
CA GLU A 84 20.22 -10.33 3.99
C GLU A 84 19.13 -11.38 4.23
N ARG A 85 18.82 -11.70 5.52
CA ARG A 85 17.78 -12.66 5.91
C ARG A 85 16.37 -12.06 5.91
N GLY A 86 16.26 -10.73 5.79
CA GLY A 86 14.99 -10.01 5.75
C GLY A 86 14.83 -8.95 6.83
N LYS A 87 13.58 -8.67 7.17
CA LYS A 87 13.19 -7.62 8.13
C LYS A 87 12.93 -8.18 9.50
N ASN A 88 13.51 -7.55 10.51
CA ASN A 88 13.21 -7.80 11.92
C ASN A 88 12.59 -6.52 12.51
N LEU A 89 11.39 -6.64 13.04
CA LEU A 89 10.60 -5.54 13.58
C LEU A 89 10.46 -5.71 15.09
N PHE A 90 10.58 -4.60 15.83
CA PHE A 90 10.44 -4.63 17.28
C PHE A 90 9.56 -3.47 17.74
N LEU A 91 8.67 -3.75 18.70
CA LEU A 91 7.87 -2.76 19.41
C LEU A 91 8.22 -2.84 20.89
N HIS A 92 8.62 -1.71 21.48
CA HIS A 92 9.04 -1.65 22.91
C HIS A 92 10.09 -2.70 23.27
N GLY A 93 11.04 -2.97 22.36
CA GLY A 93 12.09 -3.97 22.53
C GLY A 93 11.66 -5.41 22.25
N ASN A 94 10.38 -5.69 22.08
CA ASN A 94 9.88 -7.04 21.81
C ASN A 94 9.79 -7.31 20.30
N PRO A 95 10.22 -8.48 19.82
CA PRO A 95 10.12 -8.83 18.41
C PRO A 95 8.68 -9.00 17.96
N VAL A 96 8.35 -8.45 16.79
CA VAL A 96 7.04 -8.54 16.17
C VAL A 96 7.04 -9.65 15.12
N ARG A 97 6.12 -10.58 15.23
CA ARG A 97 6.06 -11.75 14.34
C ARG A 97 5.40 -11.45 12.99
N ARG A 98 4.46 -10.52 12.95
CA ARG A 98 3.69 -10.19 11.75
C ARG A 98 3.84 -8.71 11.44
N VAL A 99 4.13 -8.39 10.20
CA VAL A 99 4.23 -7.00 9.72
C VAL A 99 2.92 -6.24 9.99
N SER A 100 1.76 -6.91 9.93
CA SER A 100 0.45 -6.34 10.29
C SER A 100 0.33 -5.86 11.74
N ASP A 101 1.20 -6.32 12.62
CA ASP A 101 1.21 -5.94 14.02
C ASP A 101 2.10 -4.71 14.27
N PHE A 102 2.88 -4.32 13.28
CA PHE A 102 3.77 -3.15 13.29
C PHE A 102 3.21 -1.96 12.52
N ILE A 103 2.63 -2.23 11.33
CA ILE A 103 2.01 -1.18 10.50
C ILE A 103 0.83 -0.57 11.26
N GLY A 104 0.74 0.78 11.26
CA GLY A 104 -0.29 1.54 11.97
C GLY A 104 0.12 2.02 13.37
N GLU A 105 1.25 1.55 13.91
CA GLU A 105 1.80 2.10 15.16
C GLU A 105 2.30 3.53 14.97
N VAL A 106 2.90 3.82 13.83
CA VAL A 106 3.22 5.18 13.38
C VAL A 106 2.51 5.44 12.06
N ASN A 107 1.80 6.56 11.96
CA ASN A 107 1.16 6.98 10.73
C ASN A 107 1.92 8.17 10.15
N ALA A 108 2.44 8.00 8.95
CA ALA A 108 3.07 9.06 8.16
C ALA A 108 2.34 9.19 6.82
N VAL A 109 2.07 10.43 6.42
CA VAL A 109 1.65 10.77 5.06
C VAL A 109 2.83 11.43 4.39
N LEU A 110 3.27 10.86 3.27
CA LEU A 110 4.33 11.42 2.45
C LEU A 110 3.71 11.97 1.18
N PHE A 111 4.10 13.17 0.80
CA PHE A 111 3.80 13.75 -0.51
C PHE A 111 5.11 14.06 -1.24
N CYS A 112 5.26 13.55 -2.43
CA CYS A 112 6.41 13.80 -3.29
C CYS A 112 5.94 14.03 -4.74
N PRO A 113 6.78 14.64 -5.60
CA PRO A 113 6.39 14.90 -7.00
C PRO A 113 5.93 13.67 -7.77
N ASP A 114 6.47 12.50 -7.45
CA ASP A 114 6.10 11.23 -8.10
C ASP A 114 4.66 10.77 -7.77
N ASP A 115 4.04 11.29 -6.71
CA ASP A 115 2.67 10.95 -6.34
C ASP A 115 1.65 11.45 -7.37
N MET A 116 2.03 12.45 -8.18
CA MET A 116 1.24 12.87 -9.35
C MET A 116 1.01 11.74 -10.35
N ASN A 117 1.89 10.75 -10.36
CA ASN A 117 1.73 9.54 -11.16
C ASN A 117 0.53 8.68 -10.74
N LEU A 118 -0.07 8.91 -9.56
CA LEU A 118 -1.29 8.23 -9.13
C LEU A 118 -2.40 8.34 -10.18
N PHE A 119 -2.54 9.51 -10.80
CA PHE A 119 -3.59 9.79 -11.79
C PHE A 119 -3.26 9.27 -13.19
N THR A 120 -1.97 9.27 -13.59
CA THR A 120 -1.55 9.03 -14.98
C THR A 120 -0.96 7.64 -15.20
N SER A 121 -0.51 6.96 -14.14
CA SER A 121 0.14 5.66 -14.23
C SER A 121 -0.84 4.48 -14.24
N SER A 122 -0.28 3.28 -14.21
CA SER A 122 -1.03 2.03 -14.28
C SER A 122 -1.92 1.79 -13.05
N PRO A 123 -2.97 0.96 -13.19
CA PRO A 123 -3.82 0.51 -12.08
C PRO A 123 -3.05 -0.04 -10.87
N ARG A 124 -1.87 -0.62 -11.11
CA ARG A 124 -0.99 -1.13 -10.05
C ARG A 124 -0.58 -0.05 -9.04
N ILE A 125 -0.30 1.16 -9.51
CA ILE A 125 0.09 2.30 -8.64
C ILE A 125 -1.09 2.71 -7.77
N ARG A 126 -2.30 2.83 -8.35
CA ARG A 126 -3.51 3.19 -7.61
C ARG A 126 -3.89 2.14 -6.56
N ARG A 127 -3.84 0.85 -6.92
CA ARG A 127 -4.05 -0.23 -5.93
C ARG A 127 -3.02 -0.17 -4.81
N ARG A 128 -1.73 0.01 -5.16
CA ARG A 128 -0.66 0.11 -4.15
C ARG A 128 -0.90 1.24 -3.17
N PHE A 129 -1.34 2.41 -3.64
CA PHE A 129 -1.68 3.54 -2.79
C PHE A 129 -2.80 3.15 -1.80
N ILE A 130 -3.92 2.64 -2.31
CA ILE A 130 -5.06 2.22 -1.48
C ILE A 130 -4.64 1.14 -0.47
N ASP A 131 -3.88 0.14 -0.91
CA ASP A 131 -3.44 -0.96 -0.06
C ASP A 131 -2.52 -0.48 1.07
N ILE A 132 -1.63 0.48 0.80
CA ILE A 132 -0.75 1.07 1.81
C ILE A 132 -1.57 1.85 2.84
N GLU A 133 -2.46 2.72 2.39
CA GLU A 133 -3.26 3.55 3.30
C GLU A 133 -4.21 2.68 4.16
N LEU A 134 -4.92 1.73 3.55
CA LEU A 134 -5.76 0.78 4.29
C LEU A 134 -4.96 -0.09 5.26
N SER A 135 -3.74 -0.46 4.91
CA SER A 135 -2.89 -1.27 5.80
C SER A 135 -2.51 -0.50 7.08
N LYS A 136 -2.36 0.81 7.01
CA LYS A 136 -2.13 1.67 8.19
C LYS A 136 -3.37 1.76 9.10
N LEU A 137 -4.57 1.67 8.53
CA LEU A 137 -5.84 1.82 9.22
C LEU A 137 -6.41 0.49 9.75
N SER A 138 -6.15 -0.63 9.07
CA SER A 138 -6.80 -1.90 9.34
C SER A 138 -5.82 -3.08 9.34
N ARG A 139 -5.52 -3.59 10.54
CA ARG A 139 -4.76 -4.85 10.70
C ARG A 139 -5.44 -6.02 9.96
N ARG A 140 -6.78 -6.09 10.02
CA ARG A 140 -7.56 -7.11 9.31
C ARG A 140 -7.35 -7.02 7.80
N TYR A 141 -7.34 -5.82 7.24
CA TYR A 141 -7.05 -5.61 5.82
C TYR A 141 -5.67 -6.13 5.44
N THR A 142 -4.65 -5.75 6.20
CA THR A 142 -3.26 -6.18 5.95
C THR A 142 -3.11 -7.69 5.96
N GLN A 143 -3.75 -8.37 6.92
CA GLN A 143 -3.73 -9.82 7.02
C GLN A 143 -4.46 -10.49 5.87
N THR A 144 -5.65 -10.00 5.52
CA THR A 144 -6.45 -10.53 4.41
C THR A 144 -5.76 -10.33 3.07
N LEU A 145 -5.17 -9.15 2.83
CA LEU A 145 -4.40 -8.88 1.62
C LEU A 145 -3.17 -9.80 1.50
N GLY A 146 -2.46 -10.03 2.61
CA GLY A 146 -1.33 -10.95 2.64
C GLY A 146 -1.73 -12.40 2.35
N LEU A 147 -2.84 -12.86 2.91
CA LEU A 147 -3.40 -14.18 2.61
C LEU A 147 -3.80 -14.29 1.14
N PHE A 148 -4.55 -13.32 0.63
CA PHE A 148 -4.93 -13.27 -0.78
C PHE A 148 -3.73 -13.36 -1.72
N GLN A 149 -2.67 -12.59 -1.45
CA GLN A 149 -1.45 -12.61 -2.27
C GLN A 149 -0.76 -13.99 -2.27
N LYS A 150 -0.76 -14.68 -1.13
CA LYS A 150 -0.24 -16.04 -1.02
C LYS A 150 -1.07 -17.01 -1.85
N LEU A 151 -2.40 -16.99 -1.68
CA LEU A 151 -3.34 -17.85 -2.42
C LEU A 151 -3.27 -17.61 -3.94
N LEU A 152 -3.18 -16.34 -4.37
CA LEU A 152 -3.02 -15.97 -5.77
C LEU A 152 -1.73 -16.55 -6.37
N LYS A 153 -0.62 -16.45 -5.63
CA LYS A 153 0.66 -17.04 -6.07
C LYS A 153 0.55 -18.56 -6.22
N GLU A 154 -0.08 -19.21 -5.27
CA GLU A 154 -0.28 -20.65 -5.23
C GLU A 154 -1.20 -21.12 -6.37
N ARG A 155 -2.34 -20.42 -6.56
CA ARG A 155 -3.25 -20.68 -7.67
C ARG A 155 -2.56 -20.50 -9.04
N ASN A 156 -1.79 -19.45 -9.22
CA ASN A 156 -1.03 -19.23 -10.46
C ASN A 156 0.08 -20.27 -10.68
N ALA A 157 0.65 -20.82 -9.61
CA ALA A 157 1.60 -21.93 -9.73
C ALA A 157 0.90 -23.23 -10.16
N LEU A 158 -0.29 -23.51 -9.60
CA LEU A 158 -1.10 -24.67 -9.97
C LEU A 158 -1.57 -24.62 -11.43
N LEU A 159 -2.02 -23.44 -11.90
CA LEU A 159 -2.46 -23.22 -13.29
C LEU A 159 -1.36 -23.49 -14.35
N LYS A 160 -0.10 -23.53 -13.95
CA LYS A 160 1.05 -23.80 -14.84
C LYS A 160 1.46 -25.28 -14.86
N GLN A 161 0.84 -26.13 -14.06
CA GLN A 161 1.17 -27.55 -13.99
C GLN A 161 0.52 -28.32 -15.14
N ASN A 162 1.21 -29.32 -15.65
CA ASN A 162 0.69 -30.19 -16.72
C ASN A 162 -0.47 -31.10 -16.25
N ALA A 163 -0.45 -31.50 -14.97
CA ALA A 163 -1.53 -32.26 -14.34
C ALA A 163 -2.23 -31.33 -13.32
N LEU A 164 -3.39 -30.84 -13.68
CA LEU A 164 -4.15 -29.92 -12.85
C LEU A 164 -4.95 -30.69 -11.79
N ASP A 165 -4.76 -30.35 -10.53
CA ASP A 165 -5.67 -30.74 -9.46
C ASP A 165 -6.86 -29.76 -9.43
N GLU A 166 -7.96 -30.20 -10.04
CA GLU A 166 -9.19 -29.40 -10.15
C GLU A 166 -9.86 -29.14 -8.80
N VAL A 167 -9.79 -30.10 -7.88
CA VAL A 167 -10.36 -29.95 -6.53
C VAL A 167 -9.58 -28.87 -5.79
N TYR A 168 -8.26 -28.93 -5.85
CA TYR A 168 -7.41 -27.95 -5.19
C TYR A 168 -7.55 -26.55 -5.82
N LEU A 169 -7.68 -26.45 -7.15
CA LEU A 169 -7.95 -25.18 -7.83
C LEU A 169 -9.25 -24.53 -7.35
N ARG A 170 -10.29 -25.33 -7.14
CA ARG A 170 -11.57 -24.86 -6.61
C ARG A 170 -11.43 -24.35 -5.18
N VAL A 171 -10.77 -25.12 -4.30
CA VAL A 171 -10.53 -24.72 -2.90
C VAL A 171 -9.75 -23.41 -2.83
N LEU A 172 -8.71 -23.22 -3.65
CA LEU A 172 -7.99 -21.97 -3.72
C LEU A 172 -8.88 -20.81 -4.18
N SER A 173 -9.75 -21.05 -5.17
CA SER A 173 -10.68 -20.01 -5.65
C SER A 173 -11.71 -19.63 -4.59
N GLU A 174 -12.22 -20.57 -3.81
CA GLU A 174 -13.13 -20.33 -2.69
C GLU A 174 -12.47 -19.49 -1.59
N GLN A 175 -11.26 -19.85 -1.19
CA GLN A 175 -10.50 -19.07 -0.19
C GLN A 175 -10.12 -17.67 -0.68
N MET A 176 -9.80 -17.54 -1.98
CA MET A 176 -9.55 -16.23 -2.58
C MET A 176 -10.82 -15.38 -2.58
N ALA A 177 -11.98 -15.93 -2.93
CA ALA A 177 -13.25 -15.23 -2.92
C ALA A 177 -13.59 -14.68 -1.52
N ASP A 178 -13.35 -15.46 -0.46
CA ASP A 178 -13.55 -15.00 0.93
C ASP A 178 -12.65 -13.80 1.28
N CYS A 179 -11.41 -13.78 0.79
CA CYS A 179 -10.52 -12.64 0.97
C CYS A 179 -10.96 -11.43 0.14
N GLU A 180 -11.37 -11.64 -1.11
CA GLU A 180 -11.70 -10.59 -2.07
C GLU A 180 -12.92 -9.78 -1.65
N ILE A 181 -13.95 -10.41 -1.12
CA ILE A 181 -15.12 -9.73 -0.57
C ILE A 181 -14.71 -8.72 0.51
N ILE A 182 -13.85 -9.14 1.43
CA ILE A 182 -13.37 -8.26 2.49
C ILE A 182 -12.56 -7.10 1.90
N ILE A 183 -11.68 -7.38 0.93
CA ILE A 183 -10.82 -6.38 0.29
C ILE A 183 -11.66 -5.37 -0.50
N MET A 184 -12.59 -5.83 -1.34
CA MET A 184 -13.45 -4.97 -2.15
C MET A 184 -14.27 -4.02 -1.28
N LYS A 185 -14.95 -4.54 -0.26
CA LYS A 185 -15.73 -3.72 0.67
C LYS A 185 -14.89 -2.66 1.37
N GLN A 186 -13.72 -3.05 1.89
CA GLN A 186 -12.86 -2.09 2.59
C GLN A 186 -12.29 -1.03 1.65
N ARG A 187 -11.92 -1.38 0.42
CA ARG A 187 -11.49 -0.40 -0.60
C ARG A 187 -12.60 0.58 -0.96
N GLN A 188 -13.81 0.09 -1.20
CA GLN A 188 -14.98 0.92 -1.50
C GLN A 188 -15.27 1.90 -0.36
N THR A 189 -15.37 1.41 0.87
CA THR A 189 -15.64 2.24 2.05
C THR A 189 -14.53 3.30 2.24
N PHE A 190 -13.28 2.88 2.15
CA PHE A 190 -12.14 3.80 2.27
C PHE A 190 -12.18 4.93 1.24
N LEU A 191 -12.47 4.60 -0.02
CA LEU A 191 -12.56 5.60 -1.08
C LEU A 191 -13.73 6.56 -0.85
N GLN A 192 -14.89 6.06 -0.40
CA GLN A 192 -16.03 6.89 -0.05
C GLN A 192 -15.71 7.88 1.08
N GLU A 193 -15.10 7.39 2.16
CA GLU A 193 -14.70 8.21 3.29
C GLU A 193 -13.61 9.22 2.91
N LEU A 194 -12.59 8.79 2.17
CA LEU A 194 -11.51 9.65 1.69
C LEU A 194 -12.04 10.81 0.85
N PHE A 195 -12.90 10.52 -0.14
CA PHE A 195 -13.48 11.55 -0.99
C PHE A 195 -14.44 12.47 -0.24
N ALA A 196 -15.20 11.95 0.71
CA ALA A 196 -16.03 12.80 1.57
C ALA A 196 -15.19 13.81 2.38
N LEU A 197 -14.03 13.39 2.86
CA LEU A 197 -13.08 14.27 3.56
C LEU A 197 -12.35 15.23 2.61
N CYS A 198 -11.97 14.79 1.42
CA CYS A 198 -11.21 15.60 0.47
C CYS A 198 -12.03 16.72 -0.18
N ARG A 199 -13.34 16.52 -0.41
CA ARG A 199 -14.21 17.50 -1.10
C ARG A 199 -14.13 18.91 -0.53
N PRO A 200 -14.29 19.17 0.79
CA PRO A 200 -14.22 20.53 1.33
C PRO A 200 -12.83 21.16 1.15
N PHE A 201 -11.75 20.37 1.26
CA PHE A 201 -10.40 20.87 1.04
C PHE A 201 -10.19 21.25 -0.44
N TYR A 202 -10.64 20.39 -1.35
CA TYR A 202 -10.50 20.67 -2.79
C TYR A 202 -11.25 21.94 -3.19
N ARG A 203 -12.51 22.12 -2.76
CA ARG A 203 -13.28 23.34 -3.01
C ARG A 203 -12.59 24.59 -2.47
N SER A 204 -12.00 24.51 -1.27
CA SER A 204 -11.23 25.62 -0.69
C SER A 204 -9.99 25.97 -1.52
N LEU A 205 -9.32 24.99 -2.12
CA LEU A 205 -8.13 25.20 -2.94
C LEU A 205 -8.48 25.70 -4.36
N ALA A 206 -9.52 25.14 -4.97
CA ALA A 206 -9.98 25.50 -6.30
C ALA A 206 -10.66 26.88 -6.32
N GLN A 207 -11.19 27.33 -5.18
CA GLN A 207 -11.99 28.55 -5.03
C GLN A 207 -13.25 28.57 -5.91
N ASP A 208 -13.78 27.39 -6.21
CA ASP A 208 -14.98 27.18 -7.03
C ASP A 208 -15.79 25.97 -6.49
N ASP A 209 -16.93 25.70 -7.11
CA ASP A 209 -17.81 24.59 -6.77
C ASP A 209 -17.45 23.26 -7.45
N THR A 210 -16.22 23.14 -7.95
CA THR A 210 -15.71 21.92 -8.61
C THR A 210 -15.93 20.69 -7.75
N GLU A 211 -16.48 19.63 -8.35
CA GLU A 211 -16.72 18.37 -7.68
C GLU A 211 -15.68 17.32 -8.01
N ILE A 212 -15.09 16.72 -6.97
CA ILE A 212 -14.22 15.56 -7.11
C ILE A 212 -14.98 14.27 -6.82
N GLY A 213 -14.69 13.23 -7.60
CA GLY A 213 -15.32 11.94 -7.47
C GLY A 213 -14.39 10.78 -7.84
N PHE A 214 -14.90 9.56 -7.67
CA PHE A 214 -14.21 8.36 -8.09
C PHE A 214 -15.20 7.30 -8.56
N THR A 215 -14.70 6.38 -9.41
CA THR A 215 -15.37 5.12 -9.74
C THR A 215 -14.42 3.97 -9.42
N TYR A 216 -14.85 3.07 -8.54
CA TYR A 216 -14.10 1.86 -8.23
C TYR A 216 -14.50 0.74 -9.18
N HIS A 217 -13.55 0.25 -9.96
CA HIS A 217 -13.73 -0.82 -10.93
C HIS A 217 -13.19 -2.12 -10.34
N THR A 218 -14.07 -3.07 -10.15
CA THR A 218 -13.73 -4.41 -9.68
C THR A 218 -14.53 -5.47 -10.44
N CYS A 219 -14.32 -6.73 -10.12
CA CYS A 219 -14.98 -7.83 -10.83
C CYS A 219 -16.48 -7.98 -10.47
N LEU A 220 -16.98 -7.33 -9.40
CA LEU A 220 -18.38 -7.29 -9.03
C LEU A 220 -18.93 -5.86 -9.13
N ASP A 221 -20.22 -5.72 -9.32
CA ASP A 221 -20.89 -4.43 -9.30
C ASP A 221 -20.94 -3.89 -7.86
N SER A 222 -21.01 -2.56 -7.71
CA SER A 222 -20.97 -1.87 -6.41
C SER A 222 -22.00 -2.40 -5.39
N ASP A 223 -23.17 -2.83 -5.87
CA ASP A 223 -24.28 -3.29 -5.03
C ASP A 223 -24.15 -4.78 -4.65
N HIS A 224 -23.20 -5.48 -5.26
CA HIS A 224 -22.97 -6.93 -5.10
C HIS A 224 -21.55 -7.26 -4.60
N LEU A 225 -20.84 -6.34 -3.96
CA LEU A 225 -19.47 -6.55 -3.48
C LEU A 225 -19.34 -7.65 -2.41
N ASP A 226 -20.46 -8.15 -1.88
CA ASP A 226 -20.52 -9.27 -0.94
C ASP A 226 -21.09 -10.56 -1.53
N ASP A 227 -21.41 -10.57 -2.81
CA ASP A 227 -21.94 -11.76 -3.45
C ASP A 227 -20.83 -12.76 -3.77
N ARG A 228 -20.60 -13.65 -2.79
CA ARG A 228 -19.59 -14.72 -2.89
C ARG A 228 -19.89 -15.68 -4.04
N GLU A 229 -21.17 -16.01 -4.24
CA GLU A 229 -21.57 -16.97 -5.26
C GLU A 229 -21.36 -16.40 -6.67
N MET A 230 -21.71 -15.13 -6.87
CA MET A 230 -21.44 -14.44 -8.13
C MET A 230 -19.94 -14.40 -8.42
N LEU A 231 -19.09 -14.16 -7.42
CA LEU A 231 -17.64 -14.18 -7.58
C LEU A 231 -17.12 -15.57 -7.97
N LEU A 232 -17.62 -16.62 -7.32
CA LEU A 232 -17.25 -18.00 -7.65
C LEU A 232 -17.71 -18.41 -9.07
N GLN A 233 -18.89 -17.97 -9.49
CA GLN A 233 -19.34 -18.15 -10.87
C GLN A 233 -18.45 -17.46 -11.88
N LYS A 234 -17.93 -16.27 -11.55
CA LYS A 234 -16.96 -15.57 -12.42
C LYS A 234 -15.62 -16.32 -12.50
N TYR A 235 -15.14 -16.91 -11.40
CA TYR A 235 -13.97 -17.80 -11.41
C TYR A 235 -14.18 -19.00 -12.33
N GLU A 236 -15.34 -19.66 -12.23
CA GLU A 236 -15.65 -20.82 -13.07
C GLU A 236 -15.75 -20.44 -14.56
N LYS A 237 -16.46 -19.35 -14.88
CA LYS A 237 -16.55 -18.84 -16.26
C LYS A 237 -15.17 -18.44 -16.82
N GLY A 238 -14.28 -17.91 -15.98
CA GLY A 238 -12.93 -17.49 -16.37
C GLY A 238 -11.91 -18.63 -16.44
N ARG A 239 -12.26 -19.83 -15.95
CA ARG A 239 -11.33 -20.96 -15.76
C ARG A 239 -10.52 -21.34 -17.00
N GLN A 240 -11.16 -21.47 -18.14
CA GLN A 240 -10.45 -21.82 -19.38
C GLN A 240 -9.42 -20.77 -19.78
N ARG A 241 -9.76 -19.48 -19.62
CA ARG A 241 -8.82 -18.39 -19.88
C ARG A 241 -7.65 -18.42 -18.92
N ASP A 242 -7.89 -18.71 -17.63
CA ASP A 242 -6.86 -18.84 -16.60
C ASP A 242 -5.90 -19.98 -16.92
N LEU A 243 -6.42 -21.14 -17.36
CA LEU A 243 -5.62 -22.30 -17.78
C LEU A 243 -4.73 -21.97 -18.99
N LEU A 244 -5.30 -21.34 -20.02
CA LEU A 244 -4.56 -20.96 -21.21
C LEU A 244 -3.45 -19.95 -20.94
N SER A 245 -3.69 -19.02 -20.03
CA SER A 245 -2.70 -17.97 -19.68
C SER A 245 -1.74 -18.37 -18.55
N GLY A 246 -2.02 -19.44 -17.82
CA GLY A 246 -1.28 -19.82 -16.61
C GLY A 246 -1.37 -18.78 -15.50
N GLN A 247 -2.43 -17.96 -15.49
CA GLN A 247 -2.61 -16.86 -14.54
C GLN A 247 -4.08 -16.65 -14.21
N THR A 248 -4.34 -16.15 -13.00
CA THR A 248 -5.66 -15.69 -12.58
C THR A 248 -5.96 -14.35 -13.23
N ASN A 249 -7.04 -14.27 -14.01
CA ASN A 249 -7.39 -13.09 -14.80
C ASN A 249 -8.48 -12.20 -14.19
N ILE A 250 -9.13 -12.64 -13.13
CA ILE A 250 -10.17 -11.89 -12.40
C ILE A 250 -9.78 -11.74 -10.94
N GLY A 251 -10.37 -10.76 -10.26
CA GLY A 251 -10.22 -10.53 -8.82
C GLY A 251 -9.52 -9.22 -8.47
N VAL A 252 -9.41 -8.95 -7.17
CA VAL A 252 -8.96 -7.67 -6.60
C VAL A 252 -7.55 -7.22 -7.02
N HIS A 253 -6.73 -8.11 -7.52
CA HIS A 253 -5.42 -7.78 -8.10
C HIS A 253 -5.52 -7.15 -9.51
N LYS A 254 -6.71 -7.12 -10.10
CA LYS A 254 -7.02 -6.47 -11.38
C LYS A 254 -7.84 -5.19 -11.22
N ASP A 255 -8.31 -4.89 -9.99
CA ASP A 255 -9.10 -3.69 -9.72
C ASP A 255 -8.42 -2.41 -10.18
N ASP A 256 -9.24 -1.39 -10.42
CA ASP A 256 -8.78 -0.04 -10.71
C ASP A 256 -9.69 1.03 -10.09
N VAL A 257 -9.21 2.25 -10.05
CA VAL A 257 -9.98 3.42 -9.64
C VAL A 257 -9.81 4.51 -10.69
N THR A 258 -10.91 5.03 -11.18
CA THR A 258 -10.95 6.24 -12.00
C THR A 258 -11.30 7.42 -11.10
N PHE A 259 -10.46 8.47 -11.12
CA PHE A 259 -10.73 9.72 -10.43
C PHE A 259 -11.36 10.72 -11.39
N THR A 260 -12.32 11.49 -10.88
CA THR A 260 -13.07 12.48 -11.71
C THR A 260 -13.07 13.85 -11.06
N VAL A 261 -13.09 14.87 -11.92
CA VAL A 261 -13.34 16.27 -11.59
C VAL A 261 -14.50 16.72 -12.49
N ASP A 262 -15.59 17.19 -11.90
CA ASP A 262 -16.86 17.52 -12.59
C ASP A 262 -17.33 16.40 -13.54
N GLY A 263 -17.21 15.15 -13.06
CA GLY A 263 -17.57 13.96 -13.83
C GLY A 263 -16.59 13.56 -14.94
N GLN A 264 -15.56 14.38 -15.22
CA GLN A 264 -14.56 14.09 -16.24
C GLN A 264 -13.33 13.36 -15.65
N ASN A 265 -12.79 12.41 -16.40
CA ASN A 265 -11.61 11.64 -15.96
C ASN A 265 -10.38 12.55 -15.82
N VAL A 266 -9.82 12.57 -14.61
CA VAL A 266 -8.61 13.34 -14.26
C VAL A 266 -7.42 13.03 -15.16
N ASN A 267 -7.27 11.77 -15.56
CA ASN A 267 -6.14 11.38 -16.41
C ASN A 267 -6.16 12.11 -17.77
N SER A 268 -7.32 12.24 -18.36
CA SER A 268 -7.48 12.76 -19.73
C SER A 268 -7.71 14.27 -19.79
N PHE A 269 -8.36 14.84 -18.79
CA PHE A 269 -8.89 16.22 -18.88
C PHE A 269 -8.31 17.19 -17.86
N ALA A 270 -7.84 16.72 -16.70
CA ALA A 270 -7.38 17.64 -15.66
C ALA A 270 -6.01 18.25 -15.97
N SER A 271 -5.89 19.55 -15.70
CA SER A 271 -4.63 20.28 -15.75
C SER A 271 -3.64 19.79 -14.68
N GLN A 272 -2.35 20.15 -14.80
CA GLN A 272 -1.36 19.80 -13.77
C GLN A 272 -1.70 20.41 -12.41
N GLY A 273 -2.31 21.62 -12.38
CA GLY A 273 -2.76 22.26 -11.15
C GLY A 273 -3.89 21.49 -10.46
N GLN A 274 -4.85 21.00 -11.22
CA GLN A 274 -5.98 20.22 -10.72
C GLN A 274 -5.57 18.82 -10.23
N LYS A 275 -4.43 18.29 -10.70
CA LYS A 275 -3.85 17.03 -10.24
C LYS A 275 -3.05 17.15 -8.94
N ARG A 276 -2.61 18.35 -8.59
CA ARG A 276 -1.88 18.66 -7.34
C ARG A 276 -2.84 18.87 -6.17
#